data_df3e48e6ce5406a274d1fe81348555fc
#
_entry.id   df3e48e6ce5406a274d1fe81348555fc
#
_cell.length_a   1.000
_cell.length_b   1.000
_cell.length_c   1.000
_cell.angle_alpha   90.00
_cell.angle_beta   90.00
_cell.angle_gamma   90.00
#
_symmetry.space_group_name_H-M   'P 1'
#
loop_
_entity.id
_entity.type
_entity.pdbx_description
1 polymer ?
#
loop_
_entity_poly.entity_id
_entity_poly.type
_entity_poly.pdbx_seq_one_letter_code
_entity_poly.pdbx_strand_id
1 'polypeptide(L)'
;MRVYSHFAVNTLSNTYLVGLPTGRAILIDPAAFDGELLELIEHHSYTVTCILLTHSDEEHLAGLRTIMKVYSDVRICAAMPRIADLTAIPVSDGETLDICGNPVQVIGLPGHGRDCVAFLTGGFLFCGLGLSAGEFGAVSNPYAKAILLANLAESIFTLPDETVILPFYGPPTTVAVERRTLPMEDPLKLAGLA
;
A
#
# COMPACT_ATOMS: atom_id res chain seq x y z
N MET A 1 -8.53 -13.00 -9.09
CA MET A 1 -7.54 -11.93 -8.84
C MET A 1 -6.14 -12.52 -8.89
N ARG A 2 -5.18 -11.81 -9.46
CA ARG A 2 -3.74 -12.16 -9.47
C ARG A 2 -2.95 -10.94 -9.05
N VAL A 3 -1.88 -11.13 -8.27
CA VAL A 3 -1.01 -10.04 -7.83
C VAL A 3 0.39 -10.26 -8.40
N TYR A 4 0.96 -9.22 -8.98
CA TYR A 4 2.31 -9.20 -9.53
C TYR A 4 3.08 -8.07 -8.86
N SER A 5 4.34 -8.29 -8.56
CA SER A 5 5.25 -7.27 -8.05
C SER A 5 6.14 -6.76 -9.17
N HIS A 6 6.32 -5.46 -9.23
CA HIS A 6 7.33 -4.78 -10.04
C HIS A 6 8.26 -4.01 -9.11
N PHE A 7 9.56 -4.14 -9.30
CA PHE A 7 10.56 -3.45 -8.49
C PHE A 7 11.10 -2.22 -9.23
N ALA A 8 10.76 -1.05 -8.73
CA ALA A 8 11.23 0.22 -9.27
C ALA A 8 12.68 0.48 -8.84
N VAL A 9 13.64 0.24 -9.73
CA VAL A 9 15.09 0.34 -9.43
C VAL A 9 15.49 1.75 -8.99
N ASN A 10 14.84 2.79 -9.52
CA ASN A 10 15.19 4.18 -9.23
C ASN A 10 14.86 4.59 -7.79
N THR A 11 13.80 4.02 -7.22
CA THR A 11 13.33 4.32 -5.85
C THR A 11 13.56 3.16 -4.90
N LEU A 12 14.07 2.01 -5.39
CA LEU A 12 14.27 0.77 -4.65
C LEU A 12 12.98 0.29 -3.96
N SER A 13 11.84 0.52 -4.59
CA SER A 13 10.51 0.28 -4.02
C SER A 13 9.68 -0.69 -4.87
N ASN A 14 8.65 -1.24 -4.25
CA ASN A 14 7.73 -2.15 -4.89
C ASN A 14 6.50 -1.40 -5.42
N THR A 15 6.12 -1.70 -6.65
CA THR A 15 4.80 -1.42 -7.22
C THR A 15 4.05 -2.73 -7.37
N TYR A 16 2.77 -2.75 -7.09
CA TYR A 16 1.97 -3.96 -7.26
C TYR A 16 0.90 -3.77 -8.32
N LEU A 17 0.83 -4.73 -9.26
CA LEU A 17 -0.23 -4.83 -10.26
C LEU A 17 -1.23 -5.91 -9.80
N VAL A 18 -2.45 -5.51 -9.53
CA VAL A 18 -3.55 -6.40 -9.15
C VAL A 18 -4.47 -6.59 -10.35
N GLY A 19 -4.31 -7.72 -11.04
CA GLY A 19 -5.13 -8.10 -12.19
C GLY A 19 -6.47 -8.71 -11.76
N LEU A 20 -7.56 -8.15 -12.27
CA LEU A 20 -8.93 -8.59 -11.99
C LEU A 20 -9.45 -9.54 -13.08
N PRO A 21 -10.42 -10.42 -12.76
CA PRO A 21 -10.99 -11.35 -13.75
C PRO A 21 -11.64 -10.66 -14.96
N THR A 22 -11.99 -9.38 -14.82
CA THR A 22 -12.59 -8.56 -15.87
C THR A 22 -11.60 -8.05 -16.94
N GLY A 23 -10.31 -8.37 -16.83
CA GLY A 23 -9.23 -7.79 -17.64
C GLY A 23 -8.84 -6.37 -17.23
N ARG A 24 -9.43 -5.85 -16.14
CA ARG A 24 -9.03 -4.60 -15.52
C ARG A 24 -7.97 -4.81 -14.48
N ALA A 25 -7.22 -3.75 -14.16
CA ALA A 25 -6.19 -3.84 -13.13
C ALA A 25 -6.17 -2.60 -12.24
N ILE A 26 -5.64 -2.82 -11.03
CA ILE A 26 -5.32 -1.80 -10.04
C ILE A 26 -3.80 -1.74 -9.94
N LEU A 27 -3.21 -0.54 -9.95
CA LEU A 27 -1.83 -0.32 -9.54
C LEU A 27 -1.79 0.21 -8.11
N ILE A 28 -0.88 -0.32 -7.32
CA ILE A 28 -0.67 0.11 -5.93
C ILE A 28 0.75 0.65 -5.81
N ASP A 29 0.86 1.87 -5.31
CA ASP A 29 2.09 2.62 -5.07
C ASP A 29 3.04 2.64 -6.30
N PRO A 30 2.61 3.10 -7.48
CA PRO A 30 3.47 3.13 -8.65
C PRO A 30 4.49 4.28 -8.56
N ALA A 31 5.67 3.99 -7.99
CA ALA A 31 6.78 4.95 -7.91
C ALA A 31 7.44 5.21 -9.27
N ALA A 32 7.40 4.25 -10.17
CA ALA A 32 7.84 4.40 -11.56
C ALA A 32 6.81 3.79 -12.52
N PHE A 33 6.82 4.27 -13.76
CA PHE A 33 6.12 3.64 -14.88
C PHE A 33 7.11 3.50 -16.02
N ASP A 34 7.82 2.41 -16.01
CA ASP A 34 8.89 2.06 -16.96
C ASP A 34 8.44 0.99 -17.95
N GLY A 35 9.37 0.59 -18.85
CA GLY A 35 9.10 -0.41 -19.86
C GLY A 35 8.74 -1.78 -19.30
N GLU A 36 9.33 -2.18 -18.16
CA GLU A 36 9.07 -3.48 -17.54
C GLU A 36 7.67 -3.55 -16.95
N LEU A 37 7.21 -2.49 -16.28
CA LEU A 37 5.84 -2.42 -15.76
C LEU A 37 4.81 -2.37 -16.91
N LEU A 38 5.10 -1.62 -17.97
CA LEU A 38 4.23 -1.57 -19.15
C LEU A 38 4.14 -2.95 -19.83
N GLU A 39 5.27 -3.61 -20.05
CA GLU A 39 5.33 -4.96 -20.62
C GLU A 39 4.55 -5.97 -19.77
N LEU A 40 4.66 -5.90 -18.43
CA LEU A 40 3.91 -6.74 -17.51
C LEU A 40 2.39 -6.55 -17.69
N ILE A 41 1.93 -5.31 -17.80
CA ILE A 41 0.51 -4.98 -18.00
C ILE A 41 0.02 -5.51 -19.36
N GLU A 42 0.79 -5.25 -20.43
CA GLU A 42 0.44 -5.65 -21.81
C GLU A 42 0.48 -7.16 -21.99
N HIS A 43 1.48 -7.85 -21.44
CA HIS A 43 1.61 -9.31 -21.50
C HIS A 43 0.36 -10.02 -20.96
N HIS A 44 -0.25 -9.46 -19.92
CA HIS A 44 -1.48 -10.00 -19.34
C HIS A 44 -2.76 -9.39 -19.90
N SER A 45 -2.65 -8.49 -20.88
CA SER A 45 -3.78 -7.79 -21.51
C SER A 45 -4.67 -7.06 -20.49
N TYR A 46 -4.05 -6.44 -19.48
CA TYR A 46 -4.76 -5.66 -18.48
C TYR A 46 -4.96 -4.20 -18.91
N THR A 47 -6.07 -3.62 -18.51
CA THR A 47 -6.31 -2.18 -18.58
C THR A 47 -6.31 -1.60 -17.17
N VAL A 48 -5.37 -0.71 -16.86
CA VAL A 48 -5.30 -0.03 -15.57
C VAL A 48 -6.46 0.94 -15.45
N THR A 49 -7.27 0.81 -14.42
CA THR A 49 -8.47 1.64 -14.19
C THR A 49 -8.46 2.35 -12.84
N CYS A 50 -7.60 1.92 -11.93
CA CYS A 50 -7.49 2.51 -10.60
C CYS A 50 -6.03 2.47 -10.11
N ILE A 51 -5.64 3.50 -9.41
CA ILE A 51 -4.39 3.57 -8.65
C ILE A 51 -4.77 3.75 -7.18
N LEU A 52 -4.18 2.95 -6.31
CA LEU A 52 -4.29 3.08 -4.87
C LEU A 52 -2.94 3.56 -4.33
N LEU A 53 -2.95 4.63 -3.56
CA LEU A 53 -1.76 5.15 -2.89
C LEU A 53 -1.89 4.95 -1.38
N THR A 54 -0.94 4.23 -0.82
CA THR A 54 -0.89 4.00 0.64
C THR A 54 -0.41 5.22 1.40
N HIS A 55 0.30 6.13 0.72
CA HIS A 55 0.84 7.39 1.26
C HIS A 55 1.05 8.39 0.12
N SER A 56 1.31 9.66 0.46
CA SER A 56 1.34 10.77 -0.53
C SER A 56 2.74 11.34 -0.79
N ASP A 57 3.79 10.55 -0.62
CA ASP A 57 5.16 10.98 -0.85
C ASP A 57 5.45 11.31 -2.33
N GLU A 58 6.39 12.24 -2.56
CA GLU A 58 6.74 12.73 -3.89
C GLU A 58 7.29 11.64 -4.83
N GLU A 59 7.77 10.53 -4.28
CA GLU A 59 8.31 9.41 -5.03
C GLU A 59 7.31 8.81 -6.03
N HIS A 60 6.01 8.91 -5.76
CA HIS A 60 4.96 8.41 -6.66
C HIS A 60 4.68 9.32 -7.86
N LEU A 61 5.01 10.62 -7.79
CA LEU A 61 4.52 11.61 -8.76
C LEU A 61 4.98 11.36 -10.19
N ALA A 62 6.21 10.89 -10.37
CA ALA A 62 6.74 10.62 -11.71
C ALA A 62 5.98 9.47 -12.40
N GLY A 63 5.73 8.38 -11.68
CA GLY A 63 4.94 7.24 -12.14
C GLY A 63 3.51 7.64 -12.45
N LEU A 64 2.84 8.33 -11.51
CA LEU A 64 1.46 8.79 -11.66
C LEU A 64 1.23 9.64 -12.91
N ARG A 65 2.07 10.65 -13.14
CA ARG A 65 1.96 11.54 -14.31
C ARG A 65 2.12 10.78 -15.63
N THR A 66 2.95 9.76 -15.66
CA THR A 66 3.15 8.94 -16.86
C THR A 66 1.95 8.02 -17.07
N ILE A 67 1.45 7.35 -16.02
CA ILE A 67 0.28 6.48 -16.10
C ILE A 67 -0.95 7.26 -16.59
N MET A 68 -1.20 8.45 -16.06
CA MET A 68 -2.34 9.29 -16.46
C MET A 68 -2.27 9.77 -17.92
N LYS A 69 -1.11 9.79 -18.54
CA LYS A 69 -0.96 10.08 -19.98
C LYS A 69 -1.31 8.87 -20.85
N VAL A 70 -1.03 7.65 -20.33
CA VAL A 70 -1.26 6.39 -21.05
C VAL A 70 -2.71 5.92 -20.88
N TYR A 71 -3.27 6.07 -19.68
CA TYR A 71 -4.62 5.63 -19.32
C TYR A 71 -5.48 6.84 -18.94
N SER A 72 -6.33 7.31 -19.85
CA SER A 72 -7.12 8.54 -19.69
C SER A 72 -8.18 8.49 -18.59
N ASP A 73 -8.71 7.29 -18.30
CA ASP A 73 -9.84 7.09 -17.38
C ASP A 73 -9.41 6.49 -16.03
N VAL A 74 -8.12 6.54 -15.70
CA VAL A 74 -7.61 6.01 -14.45
C VAL A 74 -8.01 6.91 -13.26
N ARG A 75 -8.52 6.29 -12.20
CA ARG A 75 -8.86 6.97 -10.94
C ARG A 75 -7.74 6.78 -9.93
N ILE A 76 -7.42 7.82 -9.17
CA ILE A 76 -6.48 7.76 -8.05
C ILE A 76 -7.31 7.76 -6.77
N CYS A 77 -7.07 6.80 -5.87
CA CYS A 77 -7.62 6.76 -4.52
C CYS A 77 -6.47 6.88 -3.51
N ALA A 78 -6.60 7.78 -2.55
CA ALA A 78 -5.61 8.04 -1.51
C ALA A 78 -6.28 8.66 -0.28
N ALA A 79 -5.62 8.66 0.88
CA ALA A 79 -6.17 9.32 2.07
C ALA A 79 -6.36 10.82 1.89
N MET A 80 -5.51 11.47 1.07
CA MET A 80 -5.60 12.91 0.79
C MET A 80 -6.31 13.16 -0.55
N PRO A 81 -7.18 14.19 -0.65
CA PRO A 81 -7.91 14.51 -1.88
C PRO A 81 -7.02 15.09 -2.99
N ARG A 82 -5.78 15.42 -2.66
CA ARG A 82 -4.79 15.95 -3.61
C ARG A 82 -3.41 15.38 -3.29
N ILE A 83 -2.73 14.95 -4.36
CA ILE A 83 -1.33 14.52 -4.33
C ILE A 83 -0.59 15.47 -5.27
N ALA A 84 0.11 16.46 -4.71
CA ALA A 84 0.66 17.60 -5.42
C ALA A 84 -0.40 18.32 -6.30
N ASP A 85 -0.26 18.27 -7.63
CA ASP A 85 -1.18 18.86 -8.61
C ASP A 85 -2.30 17.89 -9.06
N LEU A 86 -2.23 16.62 -8.65
CA LEU A 86 -3.20 15.58 -9.04
C LEU A 86 -4.37 15.51 -8.05
N THR A 87 -5.56 15.27 -8.59
CA THR A 87 -6.76 15.03 -7.79
C THR A 87 -6.92 13.55 -7.51
N ALA A 88 -7.19 13.22 -6.25
CA ALA A 88 -7.49 11.86 -5.81
C ALA A 88 -8.90 11.81 -5.20
N ILE A 89 -9.52 10.63 -5.26
CA ILE A 89 -10.71 10.29 -4.49
C ILE A 89 -10.25 9.99 -3.07
N PRO A 90 -10.69 10.77 -2.07
CA PRO A 90 -10.26 10.53 -0.70
C PRO A 90 -10.85 9.23 -0.16
N VAL A 91 -10.04 8.48 0.57
CA VAL A 91 -10.46 7.25 1.25
C VAL A 91 -10.18 7.36 2.75
N SER A 92 -10.97 6.64 3.54
CA SER A 92 -10.91 6.70 5.00
C SER A 92 -10.79 5.31 5.62
N ASP A 93 -10.24 5.24 6.81
CA ASP A 93 -10.21 4.02 7.62
C ASP A 93 -11.59 3.38 7.77
N GLY A 94 -11.65 2.06 7.65
CA GLY A 94 -12.88 1.26 7.72
C GLY A 94 -13.73 1.26 6.45
N GLU A 95 -13.40 2.07 5.44
CA GLU A 95 -14.11 2.11 4.16
C GLU A 95 -13.85 0.84 3.34
N THR A 96 -14.86 0.40 2.58
CA THR A 96 -14.69 -0.64 1.58
C THR A 96 -15.00 -0.07 0.19
N LEU A 97 -14.00 -0.05 -0.66
CA LEU A 97 -14.12 0.40 -2.04
C LEU A 97 -14.56 -0.77 -2.92
N ASP A 98 -15.49 -0.52 -3.83
CA ASP A 98 -15.75 -1.45 -4.94
C ASP A 98 -14.93 -1.00 -6.16
N ILE A 99 -13.93 -1.79 -6.52
CA ILE A 99 -13.12 -1.52 -7.72
C ILE A 99 -13.39 -2.62 -8.74
N CYS A 100 -14.28 -2.30 -9.67
CA CYS A 100 -14.68 -3.22 -10.74
C CYS A 100 -15.22 -4.57 -10.24
N GLY A 101 -16.04 -4.55 -9.18
CA GLY A 101 -16.61 -5.74 -8.54
C GLY A 101 -15.66 -6.44 -7.56
N ASN A 102 -14.52 -5.85 -7.28
CA ASN A 102 -13.55 -6.37 -6.33
C ASN A 102 -13.51 -5.49 -5.06
N PRO A 103 -13.89 -6.04 -3.89
CA PRO A 103 -13.87 -5.27 -2.65
C PRO A 103 -12.44 -5.05 -2.16
N VAL A 104 -12.14 -3.80 -1.81
CA VAL A 104 -10.86 -3.38 -1.22
C VAL A 104 -11.15 -2.65 0.09
N GLN A 105 -10.76 -3.23 1.19
CA GLN A 105 -10.89 -2.61 2.52
C GLN A 105 -9.75 -1.62 2.74
N VAL A 106 -10.07 -0.44 3.24
CA VAL A 106 -9.09 0.58 3.66
C VAL A 106 -8.85 0.46 5.16
N ILE A 107 -7.59 0.41 5.55
CA ILE A 107 -7.14 0.32 6.95
C ILE A 107 -6.23 1.52 7.22
N GLY A 108 -6.58 2.36 8.18
CA GLY A 108 -5.73 3.47 8.60
C GLY A 108 -4.45 2.98 9.28
N LEU A 109 -3.30 3.50 8.86
CA LEU A 109 -1.99 3.19 9.45
C LEU A 109 -1.22 4.47 9.78
N PRO A 110 -1.79 5.38 10.59
CA PRO A 110 -1.07 6.58 10.98
C PRO A 110 0.17 6.24 11.82
N GLY A 111 1.21 7.07 11.70
CA GLY A 111 2.47 6.90 12.43
C GLY A 111 3.66 7.35 11.61
N HIS A 112 3.85 6.86 10.39
CA HIS A 112 4.80 7.44 9.44
C HIS A 112 4.30 8.82 8.97
N GLY A 113 3.09 8.87 8.44
CA GLY A 113 2.35 10.09 8.05
C GLY A 113 0.89 10.01 8.56
N ARG A 114 0.18 11.13 8.53
CA ARG A 114 -1.25 11.18 8.87
C ARG A 114 -2.13 10.58 7.77
N ASP A 115 -1.60 10.51 6.57
CA ASP A 115 -2.21 10.07 5.33
C ASP A 115 -1.87 8.62 4.98
N CYS A 116 -1.21 7.88 5.88
CA CYS A 116 -0.87 6.49 5.64
C CYS A 116 -2.08 5.59 5.83
N VAL A 117 -2.37 4.80 4.82
CA VAL A 117 -3.40 3.76 4.80
C VAL A 117 -2.83 2.46 4.23
N ALA A 118 -3.44 1.35 4.57
CA ALA A 118 -3.21 0.07 3.90
C ALA A 118 -4.47 -0.35 3.15
N PHE A 119 -4.30 -1.18 2.11
CA PHE A 119 -5.39 -1.76 1.33
C PHE A 119 -5.38 -3.27 1.46
N LEU A 120 -6.50 -3.84 1.90
CA LEU A 120 -6.68 -5.28 2.04
C LEU A 120 -7.66 -5.80 1.00
N THR A 121 -7.24 -6.76 0.19
CA THR A 121 -8.12 -7.40 -0.80
C THR A 121 -7.65 -8.82 -1.10
N GLY A 122 -8.57 -9.78 -1.15
CA GLY A 122 -8.30 -11.17 -1.53
C GLY A 122 -7.19 -11.87 -0.75
N GLY A 123 -6.99 -11.52 0.52
CA GLY A 123 -5.94 -12.08 1.38
C GLY A 123 -4.56 -11.41 1.21
N PHE A 124 -4.48 -10.31 0.45
CA PHE A 124 -3.26 -9.50 0.29
C PHE A 124 -3.44 -8.14 0.95
N LEU A 125 -2.48 -7.77 1.80
CA LEU A 125 -2.40 -6.49 2.49
C LEU A 125 -1.26 -5.67 1.89
N PHE A 126 -1.58 -4.55 1.25
CA PHE A 126 -0.63 -3.56 0.76
C PHE A 126 -0.46 -2.49 1.84
N CYS A 127 0.61 -2.56 2.61
CA CYS A 127 0.78 -1.77 3.84
C CYS A 127 1.68 -0.53 3.67
N GLY A 128 2.15 -0.25 2.46
CA GLY A 128 2.98 0.93 2.18
C GLY A 128 4.22 1.00 3.06
N LEU A 129 4.37 2.12 3.75
CA LEU A 129 5.48 2.41 4.65
C LEU A 129 5.24 1.99 6.11
N GLY A 130 4.08 1.40 6.44
CA GLY A 130 3.73 1.06 7.82
C GLY A 130 4.52 -0.12 8.38
N LEU A 131 4.87 -1.08 7.53
CA LEU A 131 5.53 -2.32 7.93
C LEU A 131 6.36 -2.87 6.76
N SER A 132 7.56 -3.34 7.05
CA SER A 132 8.39 -4.16 6.16
C SER A 132 8.69 -5.50 6.83
N ALA A 133 9.25 -6.47 6.08
CA ALA A 133 9.57 -7.78 6.65
C ALA A 133 10.56 -7.66 7.82
N GLY A 134 10.11 -7.95 9.03
CA GLY A 134 10.89 -7.91 10.25
C GLY A 134 11.13 -6.51 10.84
N GLU A 135 10.54 -5.45 10.27
CA GLU A 135 10.76 -4.06 10.71
C GLU A 135 9.49 -3.23 10.69
N PHE A 136 9.34 -2.37 11.70
CA PHE A 136 8.32 -1.33 11.69
C PHE A 136 8.71 -0.21 10.74
N GLY A 137 7.74 0.45 10.15
CA GLY A 137 7.95 1.61 9.31
C GLY A 137 8.69 2.74 10.03
N ALA A 138 9.50 3.49 9.30
CA ALA A 138 10.21 4.63 9.84
C ALA A 138 9.23 5.67 10.39
N VAL A 139 9.55 6.27 11.51
CA VAL A 139 8.70 7.26 12.19
C VAL A 139 9.54 8.43 12.69
N SER A 140 8.94 9.62 12.76
CA SER A 140 9.62 10.85 13.09
C SER A 140 9.96 11.04 14.58
N ASN A 141 9.25 10.34 15.48
CA ASN A 141 9.40 10.51 16.92
C ASN A 141 8.76 9.33 17.69
N PRO A 142 9.05 9.19 19.02
CA PRO A 142 8.50 8.10 19.83
C PRO A 142 6.97 8.04 19.91
N TYR A 143 6.28 9.17 19.89
CA TYR A 143 4.80 9.20 19.92
C TYR A 143 4.21 8.65 18.60
N ALA A 144 4.78 9.04 17.47
CA ALA A 144 4.42 8.52 16.16
C ALA A 144 4.66 7.00 16.10
N LYS A 145 5.76 6.51 16.71
CA LYS A 145 6.04 5.09 16.85
C LYS A 145 4.98 4.37 17.67
N ALA A 146 4.60 4.91 18.82
CA ALA A 146 3.53 4.33 19.67
C ALA A 146 2.21 4.23 18.91
N ILE A 147 1.84 5.28 18.15
CA ILE A 147 0.65 5.28 17.30
C ILE A 147 0.71 4.18 16.24
N LEU A 148 1.82 4.08 15.50
CA LEU A 148 1.99 3.04 14.48
C LEU A 148 1.89 1.64 15.09
N LEU A 149 2.58 1.39 16.20
CA LEU A 149 2.57 0.09 16.88
C LEU A 149 1.18 -0.30 17.38
N ALA A 150 0.43 0.65 17.95
CA ALA A 150 -0.95 0.42 18.35
C ALA A 150 -1.83 0.04 17.16
N ASN A 151 -1.76 0.78 16.06
CA ASN A 151 -2.53 0.47 14.84
C ASN A 151 -2.14 -0.88 14.22
N LEU A 152 -0.85 -1.22 14.20
CA LEU A 152 -0.41 -2.54 13.73
C LEU A 152 -0.99 -3.67 14.60
N ALA A 153 -0.97 -3.50 15.94
CA ALA A 153 -1.52 -4.49 16.87
C ALA A 153 -3.03 -4.67 16.69
N GLU A 154 -3.77 -3.57 16.61
CA GLU A 154 -5.23 -3.57 16.61
C GLU A 154 -5.83 -3.92 15.24
N SER A 155 -5.18 -3.53 14.14
CA SER A 155 -5.75 -3.64 12.79
C SER A 155 -5.06 -4.70 11.93
N ILE A 156 -3.73 -4.81 11.98
CA ILE A 156 -2.98 -5.70 11.07
C ILE A 156 -2.76 -7.07 11.71
N PHE A 157 -2.29 -7.12 12.96
CA PHE A 157 -2.00 -8.40 13.61
C PHE A 157 -3.24 -9.15 14.13
N THR A 158 -4.43 -8.61 13.91
CA THR A 158 -5.71 -9.31 14.08
C THR A 158 -6.19 -10.01 12.81
N LEU A 159 -5.57 -9.72 11.64
CA LEU A 159 -5.88 -10.37 10.38
C LEU A 159 -5.48 -11.87 10.41
N PRO A 160 -6.06 -12.69 9.51
CA PRO A 160 -5.71 -14.10 9.39
C PRO A 160 -4.21 -14.32 9.18
N ASP A 161 -3.66 -15.39 9.74
CA ASP A 161 -2.24 -15.73 9.71
C ASP A 161 -1.66 -15.82 8.30
N GLU A 162 -2.46 -16.31 7.35
CA GLU A 162 -2.13 -16.48 5.93
C GLU A 162 -2.19 -15.19 5.12
N THR A 163 -2.63 -14.07 5.69
CA THR A 163 -2.66 -12.79 4.98
C THR A 163 -1.24 -12.41 4.56
N VAL A 164 -1.06 -12.25 3.25
CA VAL A 164 0.24 -11.87 2.68
C VAL A 164 0.41 -10.37 2.78
N ILE A 165 1.47 -9.92 3.42
CA ILE A 165 1.83 -8.51 3.56
C ILE A 165 2.78 -8.11 2.43
N LEU A 166 2.41 -7.07 1.73
CA LEU A 166 3.10 -6.53 0.56
C LEU A 166 3.54 -5.08 0.86
N PRO A 167 4.78 -4.89 1.33
CA PRO A 167 5.28 -3.58 1.71
C PRO A 167 5.75 -2.74 0.51
N PHE A 168 5.83 -1.42 0.69
CA PHE A 168 6.47 -0.54 -0.31
C PHE A 168 7.98 -0.81 -0.43
N TYR A 169 8.66 -1.11 0.69
CA TYR A 169 10.06 -1.51 0.71
C TYR A 169 10.25 -2.93 1.25
N GLY A 170 11.18 -3.66 0.65
CA GLY A 170 11.56 -5.00 1.07
C GLY A 170 10.69 -6.14 0.52
N PRO A 171 10.94 -7.37 0.93
CA PRO A 171 10.24 -8.54 0.43
C PRO A 171 8.84 -8.71 1.01
N PRO A 172 7.94 -9.46 0.34
CA PRO A 172 6.69 -9.93 0.92
C PRO A 172 6.90 -10.75 2.20
N THR A 173 5.93 -10.68 3.11
CA THR A 173 5.87 -11.47 4.34
C THR A 173 4.44 -11.91 4.62
N THR A 174 4.14 -12.42 5.83
CA THR A 174 2.77 -12.76 6.26
C THR A 174 2.50 -12.27 7.67
N VAL A 175 1.22 -12.12 8.01
CA VAL A 175 0.80 -11.75 9.37
C VAL A 175 1.38 -12.73 10.40
N ALA A 176 1.37 -14.04 10.11
CA ALA A 176 1.92 -15.05 11.01
C ALA A 176 3.42 -14.87 11.27
N VAL A 177 4.19 -14.48 10.25
CA VAL A 177 5.64 -14.24 10.39
C VAL A 177 5.88 -12.99 11.22
N GLU A 178 5.27 -11.88 10.86
CA GLU A 178 5.49 -10.60 11.53
C GLU A 178 5.03 -10.62 12.99
N ARG A 179 3.93 -11.27 13.30
CA ARG A 179 3.45 -11.46 14.67
C ARG A 179 4.45 -12.22 15.56
N ARG A 180 5.29 -13.09 14.99
CA ARG A 180 6.34 -13.83 15.70
C ARG A 180 7.66 -13.08 15.77
N THR A 181 7.96 -12.30 14.74
CA THR A 181 9.25 -11.62 14.56
C THR A 181 9.28 -10.28 15.28
N LEU A 182 8.14 -9.59 15.29
CA LEU A 182 7.97 -8.27 15.89
C LEU A 182 7.24 -8.42 17.23
N PRO A 183 7.94 -8.37 18.38
CA PRO A 183 7.29 -8.48 19.68
C PRO A 183 6.38 -7.27 19.88
N MET A 184 5.07 -7.51 19.90
CA MET A 184 4.04 -6.51 20.19
C MET A 184 3.73 -6.49 21.69
N GLU A 185 4.78 -6.27 22.51
CA GLU A 185 4.61 -5.91 23.89
C GLU A 185 3.99 -4.50 23.98
N ASP A 186 3.86 -3.94 25.16
CA ASP A 186 3.25 -2.61 25.35
C ASP A 186 3.83 -1.58 24.34
N PRO A 187 3.00 -1.00 23.41
CA PRO A 187 3.45 -0.04 22.41
C PRO A 187 4.18 1.17 23.00
N LEU A 188 3.83 1.59 24.22
CA LEU A 188 4.48 2.70 24.91
C LEU A 188 5.91 2.33 25.33
N LYS A 189 6.12 1.12 25.84
CA LYS A 189 7.46 0.61 26.17
C LYS A 189 8.33 0.47 24.92
N LEU A 190 7.79 -0.11 23.85
CA LEU A 190 8.51 -0.26 22.58
C LEU A 190 8.85 1.10 21.94
N ALA A 191 8.05 2.12 22.20
CA ALA A 191 8.31 3.49 21.78
C ALA A 191 9.27 4.25 22.74
N GLY A 192 9.63 3.68 23.88
CA GLY A 192 10.48 4.34 24.89
C GLY A 192 9.74 5.45 25.67
N LEU A 193 8.42 5.31 25.83
CA LEU A 193 7.54 6.29 26.51
C LEU A 193 7.03 5.81 27.87
N ALA A 194 7.39 4.61 28.29
CA ALA A 194 7.00 4.00 29.57
C ALA A 194 8.23 3.48 30.32
#